data_f7b78d8aa41c4d2474be47ef594c8bac
#
_entry.id   f7b78d8aa41c4d2474be47ef594c8bac
#
_cell.length_a   1.000
_cell.length_b   1.000
_cell.length_c   1.000
_cell.angle_alpha   90.00
_cell.angle_beta   90.00
_cell.angle_gamma   90.00
#
_symmetry.space_group_name_H-M   'P 1'
#
loop_
_entity.id
_entity.type
_entity.pdbx_description
1 polymer ?
#
loop_
_entity_poly.entity_id
_entity_poly.type
_entity_poly.pdbx_seq_one_letter_code
_entity_poly.pdbx_strand_id
1 'polypeptide(L)'
;MIVGSGQFRYRVIAEWARLPDGWSFKEVGGVGVDRHDNVYVFNRGEHPMIIFDREGNFLQSWGEGQYPRPHGVHMAPDDTMFLTDDGGHFVRKVTLDGKMLLELGVPGKPAPL
;
A
#
# COMPACT_ATOMS: atom_id res chain seq x y z
N MET A 1 14.22 18.28 7.95
CA MET A 1 13.05 19.20 7.87
C MET A 1 12.02 18.78 8.89
N ILE A 2 11.50 19.74 9.64
CA ILE A 2 10.41 19.51 10.58
C ILE A 2 9.12 20.09 9.99
N VAL A 3 8.04 19.32 10.03
CA VAL A 3 6.72 19.74 9.55
C VAL A 3 5.70 19.64 10.68
N GLY A 4 4.57 20.32 10.53
CA GLY A 4 3.50 20.34 11.51
C GLY A 4 3.56 21.55 12.43
N SER A 5 2.67 21.57 13.42
CA SER A 5 2.55 22.69 14.36
C SER A 5 2.12 22.20 15.74
N GLY A 6 2.40 23.02 16.77
CA GLY A 6 2.05 22.70 18.15
C GLY A 6 2.73 21.41 18.62
N GLN A 7 1.92 20.51 19.19
CA GLN A 7 2.40 19.19 19.62
C GLN A 7 2.48 18.17 18.50
N PHE A 8 1.95 18.49 17.32
CA PHE A 8 1.96 17.60 16.15
C PHE A 8 3.06 18.02 15.18
N ARG A 9 4.29 17.78 15.59
CA ARG A 9 5.49 18.12 14.81
C ARG A 9 6.23 16.83 14.48
N TYR A 10 6.68 16.71 13.22
CA TYR A 10 7.27 15.48 12.69
C TYR A 10 8.55 15.81 11.94
N ARG A 11 9.53 14.92 12.05
CA ARG A 11 10.75 14.98 11.26
C ARG A 11 10.51 14.24 9.95
N VAL A 12 10.83 14.87 8.84
CA VAL A 12 10.85 14.20 7.54
C VAL A 12 12.15 13.43 7.42
N ILE A 13 12.06 12.12 7.20
CA ILE A 13 13.22 11.27 6.95
C ILE A 13 13.23 10.98 5.45
N ALA A 14 14.03 11.78 4.72
CA ALA A 14 14.19 11.60 3.28
C ALA A 14 14.87 10.25 3.00
N GLU A 15 14.46 9.60 1.92
CA GLU A 15 15.03 8.33 1.47
C GLU A 15 14.98 7.22 2.52
N TRP A 16 13.96 7.24 3.37
CA TRP A 16 13.76 6.20 4.38
C TRP A 16 13.61 4.82 3.74
N ALA A 17 12.81 4.71 2.68
CA ALA A 17 12.54 3.46 2.00
C ALA A 17 13.70 3.08 1.09
N ARG A 18 14.34 1.95 1.36
CA ARG A 18 15.42 1.43 0.52
C ARG A 18 14.86 0.46 -0.50
N LEU A 19 14.54 0.99 -1.67
CA LEU A 19 14.02 0.20 -2.76
C LEU A 19 15.13 -0.66 -3.39
N PRO A 20 14.79 -1.86 -3.92
CA PRO A 20 15.73 -2.61 -4.75
C PRO A 20 16.21 -1.77 -5.94
N ASP A 21 17.40 -2.10 -6.46
CA ASP A 21 17.99 -1.38 -7.60
C ASP A 21 17.03 -1.37 -8.80
N GLY A 22 16.87 -0.20 -9.39
CA GLY A 22 15.99 0.00 -10.54
C GLY A 22 14.52 0.18 -10.22
N TRP A 23 14.12 0.05 -8.95
CA TRP A 23 12.75 0.28 -8.53
C TRP A 23 12.53 1.73 -8.13
N SER A 24 11.29 2.18 -8.29
CA SER A 24 10.87 3.50 -7.85
C SER A 24 9.40 3.48 -7.44
N PHE A 25 9.02 4.41 -6.57
CA PHE A 25 7.60 4.73 -6.39
C PHE A 25 7.17 5.64 -7.54
N LYS A 26 5.98 5.37 -8.08
CA LYS A 26 5.40 6.26 -9.06
C LYS A 26 4.43 7.23 -8.39
N GLU A 27 3.36 6.70 -7.83
CA GLU A 27 2.42 7.48 -7.04
C GLU A 27 1.94 6.58 -5.90
N VAL A 28 2.11 7.03 -4.67
CA VAL A 28 1.67 6.26 -3.51
C VAL A 28 0.21 6.58 -3.25
N GLY A 29 -0.65 5.60 -3.42
CA GLY A 29 -2.09 5.73 -3.19
C GLY A 29 -2.51 5.45 -1.76
N GLY A 30 -1.72 4.67 -1.03
CA GLY A 30 -2.03 4.34 0.35
C GLY A 30 -0.85 3.72 1.08
N VAL A 31 -0.89 3.82 2.40
CA VAL A 31 0.12 3.23 3.28
C VAL A 31 -0.60 2.59 4.47
N GLY A 32 -0.17 1.40 4.84
CA GLY A 32 -0.63 0.74 6.04
C GLY A 32 0.54 0.28 6.90
N VAL A 33 0.29 0.11 8.19
CA VAL A 33 1.32 -0.38 9.13
C VAL A 33 0.71 -1.54 9.90
N ASP A 34 1.41 -2.67 9.94
CA ASP A 34 0.94 -3.81 10.71
C ASP A 34 1.38 -3.70 12.18
N ARG A 35 0.98 -4.67 13.01
CA ARG A 35 1.30 -4.64 14.44
C ARG A 35 2.77 -4.89 14.77
N HIS A 36 3.57 -5.23 13.78
CA HIS A 36 5.02 -5.41 13.91
C HIS A 36 5.80 -4.22 13.34
N ASP A 37 5.10 -3.11 13.05
CA ASP A 37 5.66 -1.90 12.45
C ASP A 37 6.22 -2.10 11.04
N ASN A 38 5.78 -3.15 10.33
CA ASN A 38 6.07 -3.27 8.91
C ASN A 38 5.16 -2.33 8.12
N VAL A 39 5.72 -1.68 7.13
CA VAL A 39 5.06 -0.62 6.36
C VAL A 39 4.73 -1.13 4.97
N TYR A 40 3.45 -1.06 4.63
CA TYR A 40 2.90 -1.51 3.36
C TYR A 40 2.62 -0.30 2.50
N VAL A 41 3.36 -0.17 1.40
CA VAL A 41 3.24 0.97 0.49
C VAL A 41 2.56 0.51 -0.79
N PHE A 42 1.35 1.01 -1.02
CA PHE A 42 0.52 0.66 -2.16
C PHE A 42 0.63 1.76 -3.19
N ASN A 43 1.30 1.50 -4.31
CA ASN A 43 1.63 2.54 -5.28
C ASN A 43 1.28 2.13 -6.71
N ARG A 44 1.17 3.14 -7.58
CA ARG A 44 0.74 3.00 -8.97
C ARG A 44 1.90 2.74 -9.92
N GLY A 45 2.85 1.92 -9.51
CA GLY A 45 4.02 1.57 -10.31
C GLY A 45 4.00 0.11 -10.74
N GLU A 46 5.13 -0.38 -11.23
CA GLU A 46 5.29 -1.77 -11.66
C GLU A 46 5.20 -2.75 -10.50
N HIS A 47 5.48 -2.30 -9.29
CA HIS A 47 5.42 -3.10 -8.07
C HIS A 47 4.37 -2.49 -7.14
N PRO A 48 3.11 -2.91 -7.25
CA PRO A 48 2.02 -2.23 -6.55
C PRO A 48 2.14 -2.23 -5.04
N MET A 49 2.42 -3.39 -4.44
CA MET A 49 2.61 -3.48 -3.00
C MET A 49 4.06 -3.75 -2.69
N ILE A 50 4.68 -2.84 -1.93
CA ILE A 50 6.06 -2.97 -1.48
C ILE A 50 6.06 -2.85 0.03
N ILE A 51 6.73 -3.78 0.71
CA ILE A 51 6.70 -3.87 2.17
C ILE A 51 8.09 -3.65 2.72
N PHE A 52 8.18 -2.78 3.72
CA PHE A 52 9.42 -2.42 4.40
C PHE A 52 9.30 -2.73 5.89
N ASP A 53 10.41 -2.97 6.55
CA ASP A 53 10.43 -2.97 7.99
C ASP A 53 10.44 -1.54 8.54
N ARG A 54 10.48 -1.39 9.85
CA ARG A 54 10.45 -0.09 10.53
C ARG A 54 11.63 0.80 10.13
N GLU A 55 12.78 0.22 9.82
CA GLU A 55 13.99 0.95 9.44
C GLU A 55 14.05 1.27 7.95
N GLY A 56 13.04 0.88 7.17
CA GLY A 56 12.99 1.13 5.74
C GLY A 56 13.67 0.08 4.89
N ASN A 57 14.02 -1.07 5.46
CA ASN A 57 14.59 -2.16 4.69
C ASN A 57 13.49 -2.89 3.91
N PHE A 58 13.76 -3.18 2.66
CA PHE A 58 12.83 -3.93 1.81
C PHE A 58 12.66 -5.36 2.34
N LEU A 59 11.41 -5.80 2.48
CA LEU A 59 11.08 -7.14 2.92
C LEU A 59 10.52 -8.00 1.78
N GLN A 60 9.49 -7.53 1.10
CA GLN A 60 8.86 -8.26 -0.01
C GLN A 60 8.00 -7.33 -0.85
N SER A 61 7.59 -7.83 -2.01
CA SER A 61 6.58 -7.17 -2.84
C SER A 61 5.67 -8.22 -3.47
N TRP A 62 4.46 -7.77 -3.83
CA TRP A 62 3.50 -8.64 -4.54
C TRP A 62 2.46 -7.78 -5.26
N GLY A 63 1.65 -8.43 -6.09
CA GLY A 63 0.53 -7.82 -6.78
C GLY A 63 0.80 -7.32 -8.18
N GLU A 64 1.97 -7.62 -8.75
CA GLU A 64 2.34 -7.20 -10.10
C GLU A 64 1.27 -7.61 -11.11
N GLY A 65 0.81 -6.65 -11.91
CA GLY A 65 -0.22 -6.87 -12.93
C GLY A 65 -1.64 -7.02 -12.41
N GLN A 66 -1.87 -6.94 -11.10
CA GLN A 66 -3.18 -7.20 -10.49
C GLN A 66 -3.91 -5.95 -10.01
N TYR A 67 -3.25 -4.80 -9.98
CA TYR A 67 -3.80 -3.56 -9.45
C TYR A 67 -3.57 -2.43 -10.45
N PRO A 68 -4.59 -2.13 -11.30
CA PRO A 68 -4.47 -1.06 -12.31
C PRO A 68 -4.22 0.33 -11.72
N ARG A 69 -4.87 0.64 -10.60
CA ARG A 69 -4.71 1.96 -9.98
C ARG A 69 -4.88 1.90 -8.46
N PRO A 70 -3.84 1.47 -7.74
CA PRO A 70 -3.86 1.49 -6.27
C PRO A 70 -4.31 2.83 -5.70
N HIS A 71 -5.25 2.80 -4.73
CA HIS A 71 -5.82 4.02 -4.18
C HIS A 71 -5.82 4.05 -2.65
N GLY A 72 -6.13 2.96 -1.98
CA GLY A 72 -6.25 2.98 -0.53
C GLY A 72 -5.88 1.67 0.13
N VAL A 73 -5.44 1.78 1.37
CA VAL A 73 -5.10 0.64 2.24
C VAL A 73 -5.81 0.83 3.57
N HIS A 74 -6.49 -0.19 4.04
CA HIS A 74 -7.05 -0.24 5.39
C HIS A 74 -6.58 -1.50 6.09
N MET A 75 -5.83 -1.35 7.17
CA MET A 75 -5.36 -2.48 7.98
C MET A 75 -6.47 -2.93 8.90
N ALA A 76 -6.89 -4.19 8.78
CA ALA A 76 -7.88 -4.78 9.66
C ALA A 76 -7.21 -5.38 10.91
N PRO A 77 -7.95 -5.49 12.03
CA PRO A 77 -7.36 -6.00 13.28
C PRO A 77 -7.02 -7.49 13.26
N ASP A 78 -7.46 -8.25 12.25
CA ASP A 78 -7.21 -9.69 12.13
C ASP A 78 -6.01 -10.05 11.26
N ASP A 79 -5.08 -9.11 11.07
CA ASP A 79 -3.88 -9.27 10.21
C ASP A 79 -4.23 -9.50 8.74
N THR A 80 -5.31 -8.86 8.30
CA THR A 80 -5.65 -8.73 6.89
C THR A 80 -5.71 -7.25 6.54
N MET A 81 -5.82 -6.95 5.26
CA MET A 81 -6.03 -5.58 4.83
C MET A 81 -7.02 -5.51 3.67
N PHE A 82 -7.66 -4.36 3.57
CA PHE A 82 -8.52 -4.03 2.44
C PHE A 82 -7.76 -3.11 1.51
N LEU A 83 -7.71 -3.48 0.23
CA LEU A 83 -7.06 -2.70 -0.81
C LEU A 83 -8.12 -2.20 -1.78
N THR A 84 -8.13 -0.88 -1.98
CA THR A 84 -9.03 -0.24 -2.93
C THR A 84 -8.27 0.09 -4.20
N ASP A 85 -8.86 -0.27 -5.35
CA ASP A 85 -8.35 0.09 -6.65
C ASP A 85 -9.45 0.81 -7.42
N ASP A 86 -9.26 2.10 -7.71
CA ASP A 86 -10.30 2.91 -8.35
C ASP A 86 -10.23 2.85 -9.88
N GLY A 87 -9.14 2.36 -10.45
CA GLY A 87 -9.06 2.06 -11.87
C GLY A 87 -9.67 0.70 -12.20
N GLY A 88 -9.51 -0.26 -11.30
CA GLY A 88 -10.09 -1.60 -11.44
C GLY A 88 -11.52 -1.73 -10.92
N HIS A 89 -12.03 -0.74 -10.20
CA HIS A 89 -13.40 -0.71 -9.65
C HIS A 89 -13.67 -1.84 -8.65
N PHE A 90 -12.74 -2.10 -7.74
CA PHE A 90 -12.91 -3.16 -6.74
C PHE A 90 -12.26 -2.80 -5.41
N VAL A 91 -12.69 -3.52 -4.38
CA VAL A 91 -12.03 -3.58 -3.08
C VAL A 91 -11.72 -5.04 -2.80
N ARG A 92 -10.50 -5.34 -2.44
CA ARG A 92 -10.07 -6.70 -2.09
C ARG A 92 -9.65 -6.78 -0.64
N LYS A 93 -10.11 -7.82 0.04
CA LYS A 93 -9.55 -8.21 1.33
C LYS A 93 -8.45 -9.23 1.07
N VAL A 94 -7.26 -8.96 1.57
CA VAL A 94 -6.08 -9.81 1.32
C VAL A 94 -5.35 -10.12 2.63
N THR A 95 -4.60 -11.20 2.62
CA THR A 95 -3.64 -11.48 3.68
C THR A 95 -2.45 -10.52 3.56
N LEU A 96 -1.61 -10.46 4.58
CA LEU A 96 -0.44 -9.58 4.54
C LEU A 96 0.60 -9.99 3.48
N ASP A 97 0.54 -11.24 3.01
CA ASP A 97 1.38 -11.73 1.92
C ASP A 97 0.68 -11.74 0.55
N GLY A 98 -0.49 -11.11 0.46
CA GLY A 98 -1.14 -10.82 -0.81
C GLY A 98 -2.16 -11.83 -1.30
N LYS A 99 -2.51 -12.84 -0.50
CA LYS A 99 -3.55 -13.81 -0.90
C LYS A 99 -4.93 -13.19 -0.80
N MET A 100 -5.70 -13.21 -1.88
CA MET A 100 -7.05 -12.67 -1.91
C MET A 100 -8.02 -13.56 -1.14
N LEU A 101 -8.76 -12.95 -0.21
CA LEU A 101 -9.77 -13.62 0.61
C LEU A 101 -11.19 -13.27 0.19
N LEU A 102 -11.41 -12.03 -0.25
CA LEU A 102 -12.72 -11.50 -0.63
C LEU A 102 -12.52 -10.42 -1.69
N GLU A 103 -13.44 -10.34 -2.65
CA GLU A 103 -13.46 -9.28 -3.64
C GLU A 103 -14.85 -8.67 -3.70
N LEU A 104 -14.92 -7.35 -3.60
CA LEU A 104 -16.15 -6.57 -3.76
C LEU A 104 -16.04 -5.78 -5.06
N GLY A 105 -17.06 -5.86 -5.89
CA GLY A 105 -17.04 -5.27 -7.22
C GLY A 105 -16.65 -6.29 -8.29
N VAL A 106 -16.77 -5.89 -9.54
CA VAL A 106 -16.37 -6.71 -10.69
C VAL A 106 -15.18 -5.99 -11.34
N PRO A 107 -13.99 -6.61 -11.37
CA PRO A 107 -12.81 -5.96 -11.94
C PRO A 107 -13.06 -5.42 -13.34
N GLY A 108 -12.68 -4.15 -13.56
CA GLY A 108 -12.85 -3.46 -14.83
C GLY A 108 -14.26 -2.95 -15.11
N LYS A 109 -15.21 -3.16 -14.20
CA LYS A 109 -16.62 -2.79 -14.44
C LYS A 109 -17.12 -1.87 -13.32
N PRO A 110 -17.34 -0.58 -13.60
CA PRO A 110 -17.88 0.33 -12.59
C PRO A 110 -19.30 -0.05 -12.19
N ALA A 111 -19.68 0.30 -10.97
CA ALA A 111 -21.05 0.10 -10.51
C ALA A 111 -22.03 0.93 -11.33
N PRO A 112 -23.26 0.43 -11.56
CA PRO A 112 -24.30 1.24 -12.22
C PRO A 112 -24.63 2.47 -11.40
N LEU A 113 -24.91 3.56 -12.07
CA LEU A 113 -25.35 4.81 -11.43
C LEU A 113 -26.83 4.73 -11.02
#